data_cfe964c428871c2a3a0faa540589f276
#
_entry.id   cfe964c428871c2a3a0faa540589f276
#
_cell.length_a   1.000
_cell.length_b   1.000
_cell.length_c   1.000
_cell.angle_alpha   90.00
_cell.angle_beta   90.00
_cell.angle_gamma   90.00
#
_symmetry.space_group_name_H-M   'P 1'
#
loop_
_entity.id
_entity.type
_entity.pdbx_description
1 polymer ?
#
loop_
_entity_poly.entity_id
_entity_poly.type
_entity_poly.pdbx_seq_one_letter_code
_entity_poly.pdbx_strand_id
1 'polypeptide(L)'
;MKLAISTWSFQQRLASGAMTQMDCISKAKELGADAIEFVDVLPPAGVSREDYARQLGEACKEQGLGVSNYTIGADFLANDVQDEVDRIAKELELALLLGATSIRHDVTGGIPGPARAT
;
A
#
# COMPACT_ATOMS: atom_id res chain seq x y z
N MET A 1 -16.01 -17.08 5.46
CA MET A 1 -15.44 -15.79 5.87
C MET A 1 -14.19 -15.51 5.05
N LYS A 2 -14.07 -14.32 4.50
CA LYS A 2 -12.89 -13.93 3.73
C LYS A 2 -11.87 -13.24 4.64
N LEU A 3 -10.59 -13.58 4.47
CA LEU A 3 -9.49 -13.05 5.26
C LEU A 3 -8.56 -12.24 4.36
N ALA A 4 -8.28 -11.01 4.77
CA ALA A 4 -7.31 -10.14 4.10
C ALA A 4 -6.11 -9.90 5.01
N ILE A 5 -4.93 -9.82 4.40
CA ILE A 5 -3.68 -9.51 5.10
C ILE A 5 -3.13 -8.20 4.52
N SER A 6 -2.69 -7.30 5.39
CA SER A 6 -2.05 -6.04 4.99
C SER A 6 -0.53 -6.21 4.89
N THR A 7 0.09 -5.58 3.89
CA THR A 7 1.55 -5.51 3.80
C THR A 7 2.16 -4.77 5.00
N TRP A 8 1.36 -3.97 5.70
CA TRP A 8 1.79 -3.32 6.94
C TRP A 8 2.22 -4.32 8.01
N SER A 9 1.66 -5.52 8.01
CA SER A 9 2.06 -6.60 8.92
C SER A 9 3.53 -7.00 8.74
N PHE A 10 4.12 -6.68 7.60
CA PHE A 10 5.51 -7.02 7.25
C PHE A 10 6.40 -5.78 7.14
N GLN A 11 5.97 -4.64 7.68
CA GLN A 11 6.63 -3.35 7.47
C GLN A 11 8.11 -3.35 7.89
N GLN A 12 8.45 -4.01 8.97
CA GLN A 12 9.83 -4.07 9.43
C GLN A 12 10.73 -4.81 8.45
N ARG A 13 10.26 -5.91 7.90
CA ARG A 13 10.99 -6.69 6.90
C ARG A 13 11.07 -5.96 5.56
N LEU A 14 10.02 -5.27 5.18
CA LEU A 14 10.02 -4.43 3.98
C LEU A 14 11.03 -3.29 4.12
N ALA A 15 11.04 -2.61 5.26
CA ALA A 15 11.95 -1.49 5.51
C ALA A 15 13.42 -1.94 5.56
N SER A 16 13.70 -3.12 6.09
CA SER A 16 15.07 -3.65 6.18
C SER A 16 15.58 -4.29 4.87
N GLY A 17 14.69 -4.46 3.88
CA GLY A 17 15.03 -5.13 2.64
C GLY A 17 15.03 -6.66 2.72
N ALA A 18 14.66 -7.23 3.88
CA ALA A 18 14.58 -8.68 4.05
C ALA A 18 13.42 -9.31 3.29
N MET A 19 12.45 -8.49 2.87
CA MET A 19 11.24 -8.92 2.19
C MET A 19 10.80 -7.84 1.19
N THR A 20 10.24 -8.26 0.05
CA THR A 20 9.63 -7.34 -0.93
C THR A 20 8.12 -7.43 -0.88
N GLN A 21 7.43 -6.48 -1.48
CA GLN A 21 5.96 -6.57 -1.60
C GLN A 21 5.53 -7.78 -2.45
N MET A 22 6.34 -8.17 -3.41
CA MET A 22 6.11 -9.39 -4.19
C MET A 22 6.14 -10.63 -3.28
N ASP A 23 7.07 -10.66 -2.31
CA ASP A 23 7.14 -11.73 -1.31
C ASP A 23 5.91 -11.73 -0.40
N CYS A 24 5.33 -10.56 -0.12
CA CYS A 24 4.09 -10.47 0.67
C CYS A 24 2.93 -11.19 -0.01
N ILE A 25 2.84 -11.15 -1.33
CA ILE A 25 1.80 -11.86 -2.09
C ILE A 25 1.93 -13.37 -1.87
N SER A 26 3.13 -13.90 -2.03
CA SER A 26 3.39 -15.32 -1.81
C SER A 26 3.09 -15.73 -0.37
N LYS A 27 3.48 -14.89 0.58
CA LYS A 27 3.25 -15.14 2.02
C LYS A 27 1.77 -15.11 2.37
N ALA A 28 1.02 -14.15 1.83
CA ALA A 28 -0.42 -14.06 2.03
C ALA A 28 -1.12 -15.32 1.51
N LYS A 29 -0.73 -15.79 0.35
CA LYS A 29 -1.27 -17.02 -0.24
C LYS A 29 -0.93 -18.24 0.62
N GLU A 30 0.31 -18.34 1.07
CA GLU A 30 0.76 -19.43 1.95
C GLU A 30 -0.04 -19.47 3.26
N LEU A 31 -0.37 -18.30 3.82
CA LEU A 31 -1.16 -18.19 5.05
C LEU A 31 -2.67 -18.42 4.84
N GLY A 32 -3.11 -18.64 3.63
CA GLY A 32 -4.51 -18.91 3.32
C GLY A 32 -5.40 -17.66 3.22
N ALA A 33 -4.81 -16.50 2.99
CA ALA A 33 -5.58 -15.28 2.81
C ALA A 33 -6.35 -15.30 1.48
N ASP A 34 -7.50 -14.64 1.44
CA ASP A 34 -8.30 -14.45 0.24
C ASP A 34 -7.95 -13.16 -0.48
N ALA A 35 -7.40 -12.19 0.24
CA ALA A 35 -7.06 -10.87 -0.29
C ALA A 35 -5.87 -10.27 0.43
N ILE A 36 -5.25 -9.27 -0.22
CA ILE A 36 -4.14 -8.50 0.32
C ILE A 36 -4.47 -7.01 0.25
N GLU A 37 -4.04 -6.25 1.26
CA GLU A 37 -4.02 -4.80 1.25
C GLU A 37 -2.59 -4.33 1.04
N PHE A 38 -2.37 -3.45 0.06
CA PHE A 38 -1.06 -2.84 -0.14
C PHE A 38 -1.01 -1.48 0.57
N VAL A 39 0.03 -1.28 1.37
CA VAL A 39 0.37 0.00 1.95
C VAL A 39 1.53 0.57 1.14
N ASP A 40 1.23 1.59 0.34
CA ASP A 40 2.14 2.18 -0.63
C ASP A 40 2.62 1.17 -1.70
N VAL A 41 3.31 1.66 -2.70
CA VAL A 41 4.00 0.85 -3.72
C VAL A 41 5.49 1.13 -3.60
N LEU A 42 6.25 0.10 -3.26
CA LEU A 42 7.66 0.18 -2.89
C LEU A 42 8.51 -0.64 -3.89
N PRO A 43 8.78 -0.09 -5.08
CA PRO A 43 9.50 -0.83 -6.11
C PRO A 43 10.98 -1.02 -5.75
N PRO A 44 11.59 -2.08 -6.26
CA PRO A 44 13.04 -2.23 -6.19
C PRO A 44 13.73 -1.18 -7.08
N ALA A 45 15.04 -1.01 -6.90
CA ALA A 45 15.83 -0.07 -7.70
C ALA A 45 15.68 -0.37 -9.19
N GLY A 46 15.50 0.68 -9.99
CA GLY A 46 15.39 0.58 -11.44
C GLY A 46 14.00 0.23 -11.97
N VAL A 47 13.00 0.07 -11.09
CA VAL A 47 11.62 -0.21 -11.49
C VAL A 47 10.75 0.98 -11.09
N SER A 48 9.91 1.47 -12.03
CA SER A 48 8.98 2.55 -11.72
C SER A 48 7.85 2.06 -10.82
N ARG A 49 7.21 2.97 -10.11
CA ARG A 49 6.07 2.63 -9.26
C ARG A 49 4.92 2.07 -10.08
N GLU A 50 4.65 2.64 -11.26
CA GLU A 50 3.60 2.18 -12.16
C GLU A 50 3.87 0.76 -12.66
N ASP A 51 5.09 0.48 -13.09
CA ASP A 51 5.46 -0.87 -13.55
C ASP A 51 5.36 -1.88 -12.42
N TYR A 52 5.82 -1.51 -11.23
CA TYR A 52 5.75 -2.41 -10.08
C TYR A 52 4.31 -2.67 -9.64
N ALA A 53 3.47 -1.62 -9.63
CA ALA A 53 2.04 -1.79 -9.33
C ALA A 53 1.37 -2.76 -10.30
N ARG A 54 1.70 -2.67 -11.59
CA ARG A 54 1.20 -3.59 -12.59
C ARG A 54 1.68 -5.02 -12.34
N GLN A 55 2.95 -5.20 -12.03
CA GLN A 55 3.53 -6.51 -11.70
C GLN A 55 2.87 -7.12 -10.47
N LEU A 56 2.67 -6.32 -9.42
CA LEU A 56 1.99 -6.78 -8.21
C LEU A 56 0.54 -7.19 -8.49
N GLY A 57 -0.18 -6.40 -9.28
CA GLY A 57 -1.55 -6.70 -9.67
C GLY A 57 -1.66 -7.99 -10.46
N GLU A 58 -0.74 -8.21 -11.40
CA GLU A 58 -0.69 -9.43 -12.20
C GLU A 58 -0.38 -10.65 -11.33
N ALA A 59 0.59 -10.53 -10.42
CA ALA A 59 0.96 -11.60 -9.51
C ALA A 59 -0.23 -12.00 -8.60
N CYS A 60 -1.00 -11.02 -8.13
CA CYS A 60 -2.21 -11.30 -7.35
C CYS A 60 -3.23 -12.08 -8.17
N LYS A 61 -3.46 -11.70 -9.42
CA LYS A 61 -4.36 -12.44 -10.31
C LYS A 61 -3.90 -13.87 -10.52
N GLU A 62 -2.62 -14.08 -10.77
CA GLU A 62 -2.06 -15.40 -10.98
C GLU A 62 -2.23 -16.30 -9.76
N GLN A 63 -2.12 -15.73 -8.56
CA GLN A 63 -2.27 -16.45 -7.31
C GLN A 63 -3.75 -16.62 -6.89
N GLY A 64 -4.67 -15.99 -7.60
CA GLY A 64 -6.08 -15.98 -7.20
C GLY A 64 -6.32 -15.16 -5.93
N LEU A 65 -5.49 -14.16 -5.68
CA LEU A 65 -5.55 -13.30 -4.49
C LEU A 65 -6.19 -11.96 -4.86
N GLY A 66 -7.27 -11.58 -4.18
CA GLY A 66 -7.89 -10.28 -4.36
C GLY A 66 -7.04 -9.15 -3.77
N VAL A 67 -7.21 -7.94 -4.27
CA VAL A 67 -6.61 -6.75 -3.68
C VAL A 67 -7.73 -5.93 -3.03
N SER A 68 -7.83 -6.01 -1.72
CA SER A 68 -8.96 -5.43 -0.98
C SER A 68 -8.88 -3.91 -0.87
N ASN A 69 -7.67 -3.37 -0.77
CA ASN A 69 -7.48 -1.94 -0.55
C ASN A 69 -6.05 -1.52 -0.89
N TYR A 70 -5.91 -0.25 -1.24
CA TYR A 70 -4.63 0.42 -1.38
C TYR A 70 -4.60 1.59 -0.38
N THR A 71 -3.64 1.58 0.53
CA THR A 71 -3.51 2.60 1.57
C THR A 71 -2.27 3.44 1.33
N ILE A 72 -2.42 4.76 1.41
CA ILE A 72 -1.33 5.72 1.28
C ILE A 72 -1.35 6.71 2.45
N GLY A 73 -0.18 7.21 2.80
CA GLY A 73 -0.08 8.32 3.74
C GLY A 73 -0.49 9.63 3.07
N ALA A 74 -1.00 10.55 3.86
CA ALA A 74 -1.28 11.92 3.44
C ALA A 74 -1.21 12.85 4.65
N ASP A 75 -0.86 14.10 4.43
CA ASP A 75 -0.81 15.11 5.48
C ASP A 75 -1.25 16.46 4.93
N PHE A 76 -2.53 16.77 5.13
CA PHE A 76 -3.15 18.02 4.68
C PHE A 76 -2.83 19.20 5.61
N LEU A 77 -2.23 18.95 6.77
CA LEU A 77 -1.79 19.99 7.68
C LEU A 77 -0.36 20.45 7.41
N ALA A 78 0.52 19.52 7.07
CA ALA A 78 1.94 19.81 6.80
C ALA A 78 2.19 20.27 5.38
N ASN A 79 1.36 19.85 4.42
CA ASN A 79 1.55 20.12 2.99
C ASN A 79 0.42 20.99 2.45
N ASP A 80 0.68 21.64 1.29
CA ASP A 80 -0.36 22.35 0.57
C ASP A 80 -1.49 21.40 0.19
N VAL A 81 -2.74 21.82 0.44
CA VAL A 81 -3.92 20.98 0.24
C VAL A 81 -4.05 20.55 -1.23
N GLN A 82 -3.84 21.47 -2.16
CA GLN A 82 -3.97 21.15 -3.58
C GLN A 82 -2.89 20.18 -4.04
N ASP A 83 -1.67 20.33 -3.55
CA ASP A 83 -0.57 19.41 -3.86
C ASP A 83 -0.87 18.01 -3.35
N GLU A 84 -1.44 17.87 -2.15
CA GLU A 84 -1.84 16.58 -1.60
C GLU A 84 -2.99 15.95 -2.40
N VAL A 85 -3.98 16.74 -2.81
CA VAL A 85 -5.07 16.27 -3.66
C VAL A 85 -4.53 15.75 -4.99
N ASP A 86 -3.62 16.49 -5.63
CA ASP A 86 -3.02 16.10 -6.91
C ASP A 86 -2.20 14.82 -6.76
N ARG A 87 -1.45 14.70 -5.65
CA ARG A 87 -0.67 13.49 -5.36
C ARG A 87 -1.56 12.28 -5.17
N ILE A 88 -2.62 12.41 -4.38
CA ILE A 88 -3.59 11.32 -4.15
C ILE A 88 -4.27 10.92 -5.46
N ALA A 89 -4.61 11.89 -6.31
CA ALA A 89 -5.20 11.61 -7.62
C ALA A 89 -4.28 10.72 -8.49
N LYS A 90 -2.97 10.96 -8.45
CA LYS A 90 -2.00 10.09 -9.14
C LYS A 90 -1.93 8.70 -8.53
N GLU A 91 -2.05 8.61 -7.21
CA GLU A 91 -2.06 7.33 -6.52
C GLU A 91 -3.27 6.45 -6.88
N LEU A 92 -4.38 7.08 -7.31
CA LEU A 92 -5.54 6.32 -7.81
C LEU A 92 -5.19 5.50 -9.05
N GLU A 93 -4.29 5.98 -9.89
CA GLU A 93 -3.83 5.22 -11.06
C GLU A 93 -3.10 3.94 -10.62
N LEU A 94 -2.28 4.04 -9.57
CA LEU A 94 -1.59 2.87 -9.01
C LEU A 94 -2.59 1.89 -8.40
N ALA A 95 -3.61 2.38 -7.72
CA ALA A 95 -4.66 1.53 -7.17
C ALA A 95 -5.35 0.71 -8.27
N LEU A 96 -5.63 1.33 -9.41
CA LEU A 96 -6.22 0.65 -10.56
C LEU A 96 -5.28 -0.43 -11.12
N LEU A 97 -4.00 -0.13 -11.24
CA LEU A 97 -2.99 -1.09 -11.72
C LEU A 97 -2.85 -2.28 -10.77
N LEU A 98 -2.95 -2.05 -9.47
CA LEU A 98 -2.95 -3.11 -8.45
C LEU A 98 -4.20 -3.97 -8.51
N GLY A 99 -5.29 -3.45 -9.06
CA GLY A 99 -6.59 -4.10 -9.03
C GLY A 99 -7.32 -3.90 -7.70
N ALA A 100 -6.97 -2.85 -6.95
CA ALA A 100 -7.61 -2.55 -5.68
C ALA A 100 -9.06 -2.12 -5.87
N THR A 101 -9.94 -2.56 -4.98
CA THR A 101 -11.36 -2.19 -5.00
C THR A 101 -11.66 -0.92 -4.22
N SER A 102 -10.72 -0.46 -3.42
CA SER A 102 -10.84 0.77 -2.65
C SER A 102 -9.46 1.36 -2.36
N ILE A 103 -9.46 2.65 -2.02
CA ILE A 103 -8.26 3.36 -1.61
C ILE A 103 -8.54 4.06 -0.27
N ARG A 104 -7.56 4.10 0.60
CA ARG A 104 -7.61 4.84 1.86
C ARG A 104 -6.38 5.73 1.99
N HIS A 105 -6.58 6.93 2.51
CA HIS A 105 -5.48 7.84 2.81
C HIS A 105 -5.68 8.47 4.19
N ASP A 106 -4.58 8.90 4.79
CA ASP A 106 -4.62 9.67 6.01
C ASP A 106 -5.06 11.12 5.74
N VAL A 107 -5.45 11.83 6.79
CA VAL A 107 -5.73 13.28 6.73
C VAL A 107 -4.51 14.04 7.21
N THR A 108 -3.80 13.51 8.21
CA THR A 108 -2.60 14.12 8.77
C THR A 108 -1.66 13.03 9.28
N GLY A 109 -0.36 13.32 9.24
CA GLY A 109 0.67 12.48 9.84
C GLY A 109 0.78 12.67 11.35
N GLY A 110 0.04 13.62 11.91
CA GLY A 110 0.02 13.96 13.33
C GLY A 110 -0.20 15.45 13.52
N ILE A 111 -0.73 15.81 14.68
CA ILE A 111 -0.93 17.21 15.03
C ILE A 111 0.31 17.68 15.78
N PRO A 112 1.05 18.70 15.26
CA PRO A 112 2.20 19.27 15.98
C PRO A 112 1.75 19.86 17.32
N GLY A 113 2.51 19.60 18.37
CA GLY A 113 2.19 20.13 19.68
C GLY A 113 2.99 19.43 20.77
N PRO A 114 2.78 19.83 22.03
CA PRO A 114 3.43 19.15 23.14
C PRO A 114 3.01 17.69 23.20
N ALA A 115 3.91 16.84 23.70
CA ALA A 115 3.61 15.43 23.86
C ALA A 115 2.32 15.26 24.66
N ARG A 116 1.42 14.39 24.20
CA ARG A 116 0.18 14.12 24.91
C ARG A 116 0.51 13.45 26.24
N ALA A 117 -0.09 13.96 27.31
CA ALA A 117 -0.10 13.24 28.57
C ALA A 117 -0.89 11.94 28.36
N THR A 118 -0.27 10.85 28.62
CA THR A 118 -0.91 9.52 28.54
C THR A 118 -1.48 9.14 29.88
#